data_8d4b2ed2299bfab987c12ae03f17bb01
#
_entry.id   8d4b2ed2299bfab987c12ae03f17bb01
#
_cell.length_a   1.000
_cell.length_b   1.000
_cell.length_c   1.000
_cell.angle_alpha   90.00
_cell.angle_beta   90.00
_cell.angle_gamma   90.00
#
_symmetry.space_group_name_H-M   'P 1'
#
loop_
_entity.id
_entity.type
_entity.pdbx_description
1 polymer ?
#
loop_
_entity_poly.entity_id
_entity_poly.type
_entity_poly.pdbx_seq_one_letter_code
_entity_poly.pdbx_strand_id
1 'polypeptide(L)'
;EAVMNTPSHHRVHHATNPVYLDRNYAGVFIIWDRMFGTFQAELDEEPCRYGIVRNLGTYNPLRIAVHEWWGIIKDVASAKSFRHALAYIFAPPGWSPDGSRLTTRAIKKMAGVEKPVRPRREAPQDATPAE
;
A
#
# COMPACT_ATOMS: atom_id res chain seq x y z
N GLU A 1 14.33 -11.11 12.35
CA GLU A 1 13.15 -10.57 11.62
C GLU A 1 11.89 -10.38 12.49
N ALA A 2 11.88 -10.84 13.75
CA ALA A 2 10.69 -10.71 14.60
C ALA A 2 10.47 -9.29 15.15
N VAL A 3 11.54 -8.56 15.43
CA VAL A 3 11.53 -7.26 16.14
C VAL A 3 11.95 -6.12 15.22
N MET A 4 13.04 -6.30 14.48
CA MET A 4 13.60 -5.26 13.60
C MET A 4 13.02 -5.33 12.20
N ASN A 5 12.91 -4.17 11.57
CA ASN A 5 12.60 -4.07 10.14
C ASN A 5 13.78 -4.60 9.32
N THR A 6 13.48 -5.25 8.21
CA THR A 6 14.49 -5.82 7.28
C THR A 6 14.32 -5.22 5.89
N PRO A 7 15.32 -5.34 5.00
CA PRO A 7 15.18 -4.93 3.61
C PRO A 7 13.97 -5.56 2.90
N SER A 8 13.61 -6.81 3.22
CA SER A 8 12.42 -7.47 2.68
C SER A 8 11.13 -6.77 3.13
N HIS A 9 11.00 -6.45 4.42
CA HIS A 9 9.85 -5.70 4.94
C HIS A 9 9.73 -4.32 4.28
N HIS A 10 10.86 -3.66 4.04
CA HIS A 10 10.91 -2.35 3.39
C HIS A 10 10.56 -2.42 1.90
N ARG A 11 10.96 -3.49 1.20
CA ARG A 11 10.51 -3.74 -0.19
C ARG A 11 8.99 -3.85 -0.28
N VAL A 12 8.38 -4.60 0.63
CA VAL A 12 6.90 -4.71 0.73
C VAL A 12 6.26 -3.35 0.96
N HIS A 13 6.84 -2.50 1.84
CA HIS A 13 6.34 -1.15 2.08
C HIS A 13 6.28 -0.30 0.81
N HIS A 14 7.29 -0.42 -0.06
CA HIS A 14 7.36 0.33 -1.32
C HIS A 14 6.65 -0.33 -2.50
N ALA A 15 6.03 -1.50 -2.30
CA ALA A 15 5.39 -2.22 -3.39
C ALA A 15 3.97 -1.73 -3.68
N THR A 16 3.61 -1.74 -4.97
CA THR A 16 2.29 -1.33 -5.47
C THR A 16 1.32 -2.48 -5.68
N ASN A 17 1.76 -3.71 -5.43
CA ASN A 17 0.88 -4.89 -5.48
C ASN A 17 -0.27 -4.73 -4.47
N PRO A 18 -1.52 -5.08 -4.81
CA PRO A 18 -2.66 -4.93 -3.90
C PRO A 18 -2.48 -5.58 -2.52
N VAL A 19 -1.77 -6.72 -2.45
CA VAL A 19 -1.48 -7.43 -1.19
C VAL A 19 -0.56 -6.63 -0.27
N TYR A 20 0.33 -5.80 -0.83
CA TYR A 20 1.35 -5.04 -0.12
C TYR A 20 0.95 -3.59 0.19
N LEU A 21 -0.08 -3.06 -0.45
CA LEU A 21 -0.54 -1.69 -0.18
C LEU A 21 -0.86 -1.51 1.31
N ASP A 22 -0.51 -0.36 1.88
CA ASP A 22 -0.71 -0.02 3.30
C ASP A 22 -0.23 -1.13 4.25
N ARG A 23 1.01 -1.58 4.07
CA ARG A 23 1.69 -2.57 4.90
C ARG A 23 3.06 -2.07 5.36
N ASN A 24 3.55 -2.62 6.46
CA ASN A 24 4.90 -2.43 6.98
C ASN A 24 5.30 -0.96 7.15
N TYR A 25 4.52 -0.19 7.89
CA TYR A 25 4.75 1.25 8.10
C TYR A 25 5.97 1.56 8.97
N ALA A 26 6.40 0.62 9.81
CA ALA A 26 7.48 0.84 10.75
C ALA A 26 8.83 1.00 10.04
N GLY A 27 9.56 2.08 10.36
CA GLY A 27 10.90 2.33 9.82
C GLY A 27 11.98 1.46 10.46
N VAL A 28 11.93 1.22 11.79
CA VAL A 28 12.96 0.50 12.54
C VAL A 28 12.44 -0.78 13.18
N PHE A 29 11.34 -0.72 13.90
CA PHE A 29 10.79 -1.85 14.67
C PHE A 29 9.52 -2.39 14.03
N ILE A 30 9.61 -3.52 13.33
CA ILE A 30 8.48 -4.19 12.67
C ILE A 30 7.46 -4.76 13.66
N ILE A 31 7.81 -4.81 14.94
CA ILE A 31 6.92 -5.23 16.02
C ILE A 31 5.64 -4.39 16.06
N TRP A 32 5.71 -3.10 15.70
CA TRP A 32 4.55 -2.23 15.63
C TRP A 32 3.54 -2.71 14.59
N ASP A 33 4.02 -3.05 13.39
CA ASP A 33 3.14 -3.58 12.34
C ASP A 33 2.52 -4.93 12.73
N ARG A 34 3.26 -5.76 13.46
CA ARG A 34 2.72 -7.02 14.00
C ARG A 34 1.63 -6.77 15.03
N MET A 35 1.83 -5.78 15.91
CA MET A 35 0.90 -5.42 16.97
C MET A 35 -0.38 -4.77 16.42
N PHE A 36 -0.26 -3.92 15.39
CA PHE A 36 -1.39 -3.24 14.77
C PHE A 36 -2.02 -4.00 13.58
N GLY A 37 -1.50 -5.19 13.23
CA GLY A 37 -2.05 -6.02 12.16
C GLY A 37 -1.76 -5.51 10.74
N THR A 38 -0.78 -4.60 10.59
CA THR A 38 -0.32 -4.07 9.31
C THR A 38 0.87 -4.83 8.73
N PHE A 39 1.41 -5.80 9.45
CA PHE A 39 2.52 -6.63 8.99
C PHE A 39 2.13 -7.50 7.79
N GLN A 40 3.01 -7.51 6.78
CA GLN A 40 2.96 -8.42 5.64
C GLN A 40 4.39 -8.86 5.29
N ALA A 41 4.63 -10.17 5.28
CA ALA A 41 5.88 -10.71 4.74
C ALA A 41 5.89 -10.61 3.21
N GLU A 42 7.08 -10.49 2.63
CA GLU A 42 7.26 -10.63 1.18
C GLU A 42 6.90 -12.07 0.78
N LEU A 43 6.15 -12.23 -0.29
CA LEU A 43 5.68 -13.51 -0.80
C LEU A 43 6.48 -13.89 -2.04
N ASP A 44 6.98 -15.12 -2.11
CA ASP A 44 7.73 -15.62 -3.25
C ASP A 44 6.87 -15.70 -4.52
N GLU A 45 5.57 -15.99 -4.34
CA GLU A 45 4.62 -16.08 -5.44
C GLU A 45 4.18 -14.70 -5.98
N GLU A 46 4.43 -13.62 -5.25
CA GLU A 46 4.00 -12.26 -5.62
C GLU A 46 5.18 -11.28 -5.51
N PRO A 47 6.09 -11.24 -6.49
CA PRO A 47 7.24 -10.34 -6.47
C PRO A 47 6.84 -8.88 -6.36
N CYS A 48 7.58 -8.10 -5.55
CA CYS A 48 7.31 -6.69 -5.33
C CYS A 48 7.42 -5.88 -6.63
N ARG A 49 6.37 -5.16 -6.97
CA ARG A 49 6.32 -4.18 -8.07
C ARG A 49 6.41 -2.80 -7.47
N TYR A 50 7.40 -2.01 -7.91
CA TYR A 50 7.65 -0.68 -7.35
C TYR A 50 7.04 0.42 -8.18
N GLY A 51 6.76 1.55 -7.53
CA GLY A 51 6.21 2.75 -8.16
C GLY A 51 5.12 3.38 -7.32
N ILE A 52 4.22 4.08 -7.99
CA ILE A 52 2.97 4.60 -7.42
C ILE A 52 1.80 4.00 -8.18
N VAL A 53 0.67 3.83 -7.50
CA VAL A 53 -0.53 3.19 -8.07
C VAL A 53 -0.99 3.90 -9.37
N ARG A 54 -0.79 5.21 -9.44
CA ARG A 54 -1.07 6.02 -10.64
C ARG A 54 0.15 6.85 -11.01
N ASN A 55 0.87 6.42 -12.02
CA ASN A 55 2.10 7.08 -12.45
C ASN A 55 1.83 8.47 -13.06
N LEU A 56 2.66 9.46 -12.70
CA LEU A 56 2.57 10.84 -13.18
C LEU A 56 3.08 11.03 -14.61
N GLY A 57 3.90 10.10 -15.11
CA GLY A 57 4.50 10.19 -16.45
C GLY A 57 5.42 11.41 -16.64
N THR A 58 6.04 11.91 -15.57
CA THR A 58 6.92 13.08 -15.61
C THR A 58 8.09 12.94 -14.65
N TYR A 59 9.25 13.46 -15.02
CA TYR A 59 10.43 13.58 -14.16
C TYR A 59 10.69 15.03 -13.70
N ASN A 60 9.77 15.97 -13.98
CA ASN A 60 9.92 17.36 -13.52
C ASN A 60 9.71 17.42 -12.00
N PRO A 61 10.74 17.81 -11.20
CA PRO A 61 10.67 17.78 -9.73
C PRO A 61 9.64 18.75 -9.16
N LEU A 62 9.47 19.93 -9.78
CA LEU A 62 8.46 20.90 -9.34
C LEU A 62 7.04 20.38 -9.56
N ARG A 63 6.80 19.73 -10.71
CA ARG A 63 5.50 19.12 -11.00
C ARG A 63 5.21 17.98 -10.04
N ILE A 64 6.21 17.14 -9.74
CA ILE A 64 6.10 16.04 -8.77
C ILE A 64 5.78 16.59 -7.37
N ALA A 65 6.44 17.66 -6.93
CA ALA A 65 6.25 18.24 -5.61
C ALA A 65 4.87 18.88 -5.39
N VAL A 66 4.28 19.52 -6.43
CA VAL A 66 3.07 20.32 -6.27
C VAL A 66 1.79 19.68 -6.82
N HIS A 67 1.86 18.59 -7.58
CA HIS A 67 0.69 18.06 -8.30
C HIS A 67 -0.44 17.60 -7.37
N GLU A 68 -0.14 16.98 -6.23
CA GLU A 68 -1.15 16.55 -5.25
C GLU A 68 -1.84 17.73 -4.59
N TRP A 69 -1.07 18.75 -4.17
CA TRP A 69 -1.62 19.99 -3.61
C TRP A 69 -2.56 20.67 -4.59
N TRP A 70 -2.14 20.75 -5.86
CA TRP A 70 -2.97 21.31 -6.91
C TRP A 70 -4.22 20.48 -7.18
N GLY A 71 -4.09 19.16 -7.10
CA GLY A 71 -5.22 18.21 -7.18
C GLY A 71 -6.24 18.49 -6.07
N ILE A 72 -5.80 18.55 -4.80
CA ILE A 72 -6.66 18.83 -3.65
C ILE A 72 -7.35 20.18 -3.78
N ILE A 73 -6.62 21.24 -4.15
CA ILE A 73 -7.19 22.59 -4.35
C ILE A 73 -8.32 22.56 -5.38
N LYS A 74 -8.11 21.90 -6.52
CA LYS A 74 -9.14 21.76 -7.56
C LYS A 74 -10.36 20.99 -7.06
N ASP A 75 -10.14 19.89 -6.35
CA ASP A 75 -11.21 19.06 -5.82
C ASP A 75 -12.06 19.80 -4.80
N VAL A 76 -11.41 20.55 -3.89
CA VAL A 76 -12.08 21.41 -2.90
C VAL A 76 -12.87 22.53 -3.60
N ALA A 77 -12.26 23.21 -4.58
CA ALA A 77 -12.92 24.29 -5.32
C ALA A 77 -14.13 23.81 -6.15
N SER A 78 -14.09 22.57 -6.62
CA SER A 78 -15.18 21.93 -7.38
C SER A 78 -16.22 21.21 -6.53
N ALA A 79 -16.04 21.21 -5.20
CA ALA A 79 -16.90 20.46 -4.29
C ALA A 79 -18.34 21.02 -4.28
N LYS A 80 -19.32 20.15 -4.49
CA LYS A 80 -20.75 20.50 -4.52
C LYS A 80 -21.35 20.84 -3.13
N SER A 81 -20.61 20.59 -2.06
CA SER A 81 -21.03 20.89 -0.69
C SER A 81 -19.82 21.04 0.23
N PHE A 82 -20.01 21.76 1.34
CA PHE A 82 -18.99 21.91 2.39
C PHE A 82 -18.51 20.56 2.95
N ARG A 83 -19.41 19.58 3.09
CA ARG A 83 -19.04 18.22 3.54
C ARG A 83 -18.10 17.54 2.54
N HIS A 84 -18.33 17.69 1.23
CA HIS A 84 -17.43 17.15 0.21
C HIS A 84 -16.08 17.86 0.22
N ALA A 85 -16.05 19.19 0.41
CA ALA A 85 -14.81 19.94 0.53
C ALA A 85 -13.94 19.43 1.70
N LEU A 86 -14.54 19.23 2.88
CA LEU A 86 -13.85 18.63 4.02
C LEU A 86 -13.41 17.19 3.75
N ALA A 87 -14.22 16.40 3.07
CA ALA A 87 -13.86 15.03 2.74
C ALA A 87 -12.67 14.96 1.77
N TYR A 88 -12.53 15.88 0.82
CA TYR A 88 -11.34 15.94 -0.04
C TYR A 88 -10.03 16.23 0.74
N ILE A 89 -10.11 16.86 1.90
CA ILE A 89 -8.95 17.16 2.75
C ILE A 89 -8.64 16.01 3.73
N PHE A 90 -9.67 15.40 4.33
CA PHE A 90 -9.52 14.50 5.48
C PHE A 90 -9.85 13.04 5.19
N ALA A 91 -10.53 12.72 4.08
CA ALA A 91 -10.82 11.34 3.72
C ALA A 91 -9.57 10.62 3.19
N PRO A 92 -9.57 9.28 3.18
CA PRO A 92 -8.44 8.52 2.66
C PRO A 92 -8.10 8.90 1.20
N PRO A 93 -6.81 8.87 0.83
CA PRO A 93 -6.38 9.10 -0.55
C PRO A 93 -7.17 8.26 -1.56
N GLY A 94 -7.56 8.87 -2.69
CA GLY A 94 -8.40 8.20 -3.68
C GLY A 94 -9.90 8.21 -3.35
N TRP A 95 -10.33 8.93 -2.32
CA TRP A 95 -11.76 9.13 -2.07
C TRP A 95 -12.38 10.08 -3.11
N SER A 96 -13.60 9.78 -3.53
CA SER A 96 -14.44 10.67 -4.33
C SER A 96 -15.92 10.48 -3.97
N PRO A 97 -16.77 11.53 -4.09
CA PRO A 97 -18.19 11.46 -3.71
C PRO A 97 -18.99 10.44 -4.54
N ASP A 98 -18.56 10.21 -5.77
CA ASP A 98 -19.18 9.31 -6.75
C ASP A 98 -18.51 7.93 -6.82
N GLY A 99 -17.44 7.70 -6.03
CA GLY A 99 -16.67 6.45 -6.06
C GLY A 99 -15.87 6.23 -7.35
N SER A 100 -15.71 7.25 -8.20
CA SER A 100 -14.94 7.14 -9.46
C SER A 100 -13.45 6.92 -9.26
N ARG A 101 -12.92 7.31 -8.09
CA ARG A 101 -11.54 7.07 -7.68
C ARG A 101 -11.46 5.85 -6.77
N LEU A 102 -10.33 5.15 -6.83
CA LEU A 102 -10.12 3.95 -6.02
C LEU A 102 -9.28 4.28 -4.78
N THR A 103 -9.84 4.05 -3.61
CA THR A 103 -9.06 4.01 -2.36
C THR A 103 -8.28 2.70 -2.27
N THR A 104 -7.20 2.66 -1.49
CA THR A 104 -6.46 1.42 -1.21
C THR A 104 -7.39 0.29 -0.73
N ARG A 105 -8.36 0.61 0.11
CA ARG A 105 -9.35 -0.37 0.59
C ARG A 105 -10.19 -0.95 -0.55
N ALA A 106 -10.62 -0.11 -1.49
CA ALA A 106 -11.35 -0.57 -2.68
C ALA A 106 -10.49 -1.48 -3.56
N ILE A 107 -9.22 -1.10 -3.80
CA ILE A 107 -8.25 -1.90 -4.56
C ILE A 107 -8.06 -3.28 -3.91
N LYS A 108 -7.82 -3.34 -2.59
CA LYS A 108 -7.66 -4.59 -1.85
C LYS A 108 -8.90 -5.48 -1.91
N LYS A 109 -10.08 -4.87 -1.78
CA LYS A 109 -11.35 -5.58 -1.88
C LYS A 109 -11.55 -6.21 -3.26
N MET A 110 -11.27 -5.46 -4.32
CA MET A 110 -11.36 -5.96 -5.70
C MET A 110 -10.37 -7.09 -5.97
N ALA A 111 -9.18 -7.05 -5.35
CA ALA A 111 -8.16 -8.09 -5.45
C ALA A 111 -8.37 -9.26 -4.47
N GLY A 112 -9.38 -9.21 -3.58
CA GLY A 112 -9.62 -10.27 -2.59
C GLY A 112 -8.56 -10.39 -1.48
N VAL A 113 -7.75 -9.34 -1.24
CA VAL A 113 -6.59 -9.38 -0.33
C VAL A 113 -6.72 -8.41 0.86
N GLU A 114 -7.90 -8.31 1.43
CA GLU A 114 -8.17 -7.38 2.55
C GLU A 114 -7.33 -7.67 3.81
N LYS A 115 -6.98 -8.94 4.06
CA LYS A 115 -6.17 -9.38 5.22
C LYS A 115 -4.74 -9.69 4.81
N PRO A 116 -3.77 -9.61 5.76
CA PRO A 116 -2.41 -10.08 5.51
C PRO A 116 -2.40 -11.54 5.04
N VAL A 117 -1.65 -11.81 3.99
CA VAL A 117 -1.47 -13.16 3.45
C VAL A 117 -0.24 -13.78 4.11
N ARG A 118 -0.37 -15.01 4.60
CA ARG A 118 0.77 -15.76 5.14
C ARG A 118 1.55 -16.39 3.99
N PRO A 119 2.90 -16.28 3.98
CA PRO A 119 3.69 -17.04 3.03
C PRO A 119 3.41 -18.52 3.18
N ARG A 120 3.35 -19.23 2.05
CA ARG A 120 3.25 -20.69 2.07
C ARG A 120 4.50 -21.22 2.79
N ARG A 121 4.32 -21.97 3.87
CA ARG A 121 5.44 -22.69 4.48
C ARG A 121 5.93 -23.68 3.43
N GLU A 122 7.17 -23.55 2.98
CA GLU A 122 7.82 -24.63 2.25
C GLU A 122 7.70 -25.90 3.11
N ALA A 123 7.23 -26.97 2.51
CA ALA A 123 7.31 -28.29 3.15
C ALA A 123 8.80 -28.55 3.43
N PRO A 124 9.15 -29.14 4.59
CA PRO A 124 10.54 -29.46 4.89
C PRO A 124 11.13 -30.25 3.73
N GLN A 125 12.22 -29.78 3.15
CA GLN A 125 12.95 -30.45 2.07
C GLN A 125 13.76 -31.67 2.59
N ASP A 126 13.38 -32.23 3.74
CA ASP A 126 14.03 -33.37 4.37
C ASP A 126 13.27 -34.67 4.08
N ALA A 127 13.39 -35.14 2.85
CA ALA A 127 13.29 -36.53 2.54
C ALA A 127 14.37 -36.87 1.51
N THR A 128 15.62 -36.82 1.94
CA THR A 128 16.66 -37.59 1.27
C THR A 128 16.26 -39.07 1.45
N PRO A 129 16.02 -39.83 0.38
CA PRO A 129 15.81 -41.27 0.54
C PRO A 129 17.11 -41.84 1.10
N ALA A 130 17.04 -42.50 2.25
CA ALA A 130 18.13 -43.33 2.73
C ALA A 130 18.33 -44.48 1.73
N GLU A 131 19.51 -44.51 1.12
CA GLU A 131 20.03 -45.70 0.44
C GLU A 131 20.43 -46.78 1.46
#